data_5e7f28282d3e8a7a6775bb6800c4bec3
#
_entry.id   5e7f28282d3e8a7a6775bb6800c4bec3
#
_cell.length_a   1.000
_cell.length_b   1.000
_cell.length_c   1.000
_cell.angle_alpha   90.00
_cell.angle_beta   90.00
_cell.angle_gamma   90.00
#
_symmetry.space_group_name_H-M   'P 1'
#
loop_
_entity.id
_entity.type
_entity.pdbx_description
1 polymer ?
#
loop_
_entity_poly.entity_id
_entity_poly.type
_entity_poly.pdbx_seq_one_letter_code
_entity_poly.pdbx_strand_id
1 'polypeptide(L)'
;MSKPKAAAAPDPYLHIHGQGKLWLTDEKDSPLLIVFGGIDVGGVHSGVYMWNYMSALKNRYHIFVALSNSVNGTLAYRGVMRKLGEADIDITPSEQILYLFSGGYRPGMDVLNSSGPGTFSKILLVDIWMGAKSVADYYRKLADTNAGKMTYTYTSFGANDPETRDYIANRLGPTRSTHVEAHVDGKKKEAGMATHMRTNTMAIMDL
;
A
#
# COMPACT_ATOMS: atom_id res chain seq x y z
N MET A 1 -22.73 -43.65 -8.76
CA MET A 1 -22.07 -43.16 -7.50
C MET A 1 -21.22 -41.95 -7.86
N SER A 2 -21.66 -40.75 -7.50
CA SER A 2 -20.88 -39.50 -7.70
C SER A 2 -19.76 -39.47 -6.67
N LYS A 3 -18.51 -39.25 -7.13
CA LYS A 3 -17.37 -39.02 -6.24
C LYS A 3 -17.65 -37.81 -5.34
N PRO A 4 -17.40 -37.89 -4.03
CA PRO A 4 -17.51 -36.72 -3.16
C PRO A 4 -16.58 -35.63 -3.67
N LYS A 5 -17.11 -34.42 -3.84
CA LYS A 5 -16.33 -33.22 -4.20
C LYS A 5 -15.34 -32.98 -3.06
N ALA A 6 -14.03 -33.04 -3.34
CA ALA A 6 -13.02 -32.72 -2.35
C ALA A 6 -13.35 -31.37 -1.72
N ALA A 7 -13.34 -31.28 -0.40
CA ALA A 7 -13.50 -30.00 0.28
C ALA A 7 -12.39 -29.05 -0.18
N ALA A 8 -12.76 -27.84 -0.57
CA ALA A 8 -11.77 -26.82 -0.90
C ALA A 8 -10.84 -26.62 0.30
N ALA A 9 -9.53 -26.52 0.05
CA ALA A 9 -8.59 -26.15 1.10
C ALA A 9 -9.05 -24.84 1.75
N PRO A 10 -8.92 -24.67 3.07
CA PRO A 10 -9.30 -23.44 3.73
C PRO A 10 -8.56 -22.26 3.10
N ASP A 11 -9.27 -21.12 2.92
CA ASP A 11 -8.65 -19.88 2.42
C ASP A 11 -7.55 -19.47 3.41
N PRO A 12 -6.30 -19.33 2.99
CA PRO A 12 -5.17 -18.97 3.87
C PRO A 12 -5.24 -17.54 4.38
N TYR A 13 -6.28 -16.79 4.01
CA TYR A 13 -6.44 -15.39 4.38
C TYR A 13 -7.54 -15.19 5.43
N LEU A 14 -7.29 -14.29 6.35
CA LEU A 14 -8.33 -13.74 7.22
C LEU A 14 -9.02 -12.58 6.51
N HIS A 15 -10.35 -12.64 6.44
CA HIS A 15 -11.13 -11.57 5.81
C HIS A 15 -11.42 -10.46 6.82
N ILE A 16 -11.05 -9.24 6.46
CA ILE A 16 -11.51 -8.02 7.13
C ILE A 16 -12.75 -7.55 6.37
N HIS A 17 -13.92 -7.79 6.93
CA HIS A 17 -15.20 -7.69 6.24
C HIS A 17 -15.37 -6.39 5.44
N GLY A 18 -15.58 -6.51 4.13
CA GLY A 18 -15.73 -5.38 3.21
C GLY A 18 -14.50 -4.50 3.02
N GLN A 19 -13.39 -4.79 3.68
CA GLN A 19 -12.19 -3.94 3.66
C GLN A 19 -11.01 -4.58 2.92
N GLY A 20 -10.79 -5.89 3.07
CA GLY A 20 -9.65 -6.55 2.44
C GLY A 20 -9.33 -7.91 3.04
N LYS A 21 -8.12 -8.38 2.76
CA LYS A 21 -7.59 -9.66 3.22
C LYS A 21 -6.31 -9.47 4.03
N LEU A 22 -6.16 -10.23 5.10
CA LEU A 22 -5.00 -10.26 5.96
C LEU A 22 -4.34 -11.64 5.87
N TRP A 23 -3.08 -11.66 5.47
CA TRP A 23 -2.20 -12.80 5.55
C TRP A 23 -1.40 -12.75 6.84
N LEU A 24 -1.26 -13.88 7.52
CA LEU A 24 -0.40 -14.01 8.68
C LEU A 24 0.79 -14.91 8.34
N THR A 25 1.99 -14.49 8.72
CA THR A 25 3.17 -15.38 8.75
C THR A 25 3.15 -16.22 10.03
N ASP A 26 3.98 -17.25 10.07
CA ASP A 26 4.08 -18.14 11.23
C ASP A 26 4.73 -17.46 12.46
N GLU A 27 5.50 -16.41 12.26
CA GLU A 27 6.18 -15.66 13.32
C GLU A 27 5.29 -14.51 13.82
N LYS A 28 4.89 -14.59 15.11
CA LYS A 28 3.91 -13.67 15.71
C LYS A 28 4.36 -12.22 15.80
N ASP A 29 5.65 -11.96 15.88
CA ASP A 29 6.26 -10.64 15.98
C ASP A 29 6.74 -10.07 14.63
N SER A 30 6.46 -10.76 13.53
CA SER A 30 6.76 -10.23 12.20
C SER A 30 6.14 -8.85 12.00
N PRO A 31 6.82 -7.95 11.24
CA PRO A 31 6.26 -6.64 10.91
C PRO A 31 4.91 -6.74 10.20
N LEU A 32 4.02 -5.78 10.46
CA LEU A 32 2.74 -5.63 9.77
C LEU A 32 2.85 -4.65 8.61
N LEU A 33 2.61 -5.13 7.39
CA LEU A 33 2.53 -4.33 6.19
C LEU A 33 1.07 -4.06 5.83
N ILE A 34 0.65 -2.79 5.84
CA ILE A 34 -0.70 -2.36 5.50
C ILE A 34 -0.66 -1.70 4.12
N VAL A 35 -1.37 -2.30 3.15
CA VAL A 35 -1.29 -1.94 1.73
C VAL A 35 -2.62 -1.40 1.23
N PHE A 36 -2.58 -0.18 0.72
CA PHE A 36 -3.67 0.41 -0.05
C PHE A 36 -3.25 0.60 -1.50
N GLY A 37 -3.95 -0.09 -2.39
CA GLY A 37 -3.68 -0.07 -3.83
C GLY A 37 -4.30 1.13 -4.55
N GLY A 38 -4.06 1.18 -5.87
CA GLY A 38 -4.60 2.18 -6.77
C GLY A 38 -6.09 2.00 -7.06
N ILE A 39 -6.55 2.59 -8.15
CA ILE A 39 -7.92 2.45 -8.61
C ILE A 39 -8.19 1.03 -9.15
N ASP A 40 -9.44 0.61 -9.11
CA ASP A 40 -9.86 -0.61 -9.78
C ASP A 40 -9.76 -0.45 -11.30
N VAL A 41 -9.26 -1.47 -11.98
CA VAL A 41 -9.00 -1.41 -13.43
C VAL A 41 -9.71 -2.57 -14.13
N GLY A 42 -10.49 -2.26 -15.16
CA GLY A 42 -11.14 -3.28 -15.99
C GLY A 42 -12.06 -4.23 -15.21
N GLY A 43 -12.73 -3.75 -14.16
CA GLY A 43 -13.57 -4.56 -13.28
C GLY A 43 -12.81 -5.42 -12.27
N VAL A 44 -11.48 -5.30 -12.20
CA VAL A 44 -10.64 -5.98 -11.21
C VAL A 44 -10.33 -5.02 -10.07
N HIS A 45 -10.64 -5.43 -8.85
CA HIS A 45 -10.30 -4.67 -7.65
C HIS A 45 -8.79 -4.54 -7.47
N SER A 46 -8.36 -3.39 -7.01
CA SER A 46 -6.94 -3.09 -6.79
C SER A 46 -6.25 -4.07 -5.84
N GLY A 47 -6.96 -4.62 -4.87
CA GLY A 47 -6.45 -5.64 -3.96
C GLY A 47 -5.93 -6.90 -4.67
N VAL A 48 -6.51 -7.27 -5.83
CA VAL A 48 -6.09 -8.47 -6.56
C VAL A 48 -4.69 -8.29 -7.16
N TYR A 49 -4.46 -7.18 -7.88
CA TYR A 49 -3.13 -6.95 -8.46
C TYR A 49 -2.09 -6.54 -7.40
N MET A 50 -2.48 -5.82 -6.36
CA MET A 50 -1.56 -5.50 -5.26
C MET A 50 -1.09 -6.76 -4.55
N TRP A 51 -1.97 -7.74 -4.36
CA TRP A 51 -1.59 -9.02 -3.79
C TRP A 51 -0.48 -9.72 -4.59
N ASN A 52 -0.52 -9.64 -5.92
CA ASN A 52 0.52 -10.24 -6.78
C ASN A 52 1.93 -9.66 -6.48
N TYR A 53 2.01 -8.37 -6.13
CA TYR A 53 3.28 -7.76 -5.71
C TYR A 53 3.66 -8.16 -4.29
N MET A 54 2.69 -8.16 -3.36
CA MET A 54 2.96 -8.35 -1.94
C MET A 54 3.18 -9.81 -1.55
N SER A 55 2.68 -10.76 -2.32
CA SER A 55 2.77 -12.20 -2.00
C SER A 55 4.21 -12.73 -1.87
N ALA A 56 5.18 -12.08 -2.51
CA ALA A 56 6.61 -12.40 -2.36
C ALA A 56 7.14 -12.12 -0.94
N LEU A 57 6.45 -11.28 -0.18
CA LEU A 57 6.83 -10.86 1.16
C LEU A 57 6.16 -11.66 2.29
N LYS A 58 5.27 -12.60 1.95
CA LYS A 58 4.40 -13.31 2.89
C LYS A 58 5.12 -14.08 4.00
N ASN A 59 6.38 -14.43 3.81
CA ASN A 59 7.18 -15.14 4.80
C ASN A 59 7.94 -14.19 5.77
N ARG A 60 7.85 -12.87 5.55
CA ARG A 60 8.57 -11.85 6.34
C ARG A 60 7.63 -10.89 7.04
N TYR A 61 6.39 -10.76 6.56
CA TYR A 61 5.42 -9.78 7.01
C TYR A 61 4.05 -10.40 7.23
N HIS A 62 3.34 -9.97 8.26
CA HIS A 62 1.88 -10.01 8.23
C HIS A 62 1.42 -8.97 7.22
N ILE A 63 0.55 -9.34 6.26
CA ILE A 63 0.23 -8.45 5.14
C ILE A 63 -1.28 -8.25 5.06
N PHE A 64 -1.73 -7.03 5.27
CA PHE A 64 -3.08 -6.63 4.91
C PHE A 64 -3.07 -5.95 3.53
N VAL A 65 -3.92 -6.41 2.62
CA VAL A 65 -4.17 -5.77 1.33
C VAL A 65 -5.63 -5.35 1.26
N ALA A 66 -5.88 -4.06 1.11
CA ALA A 66 -7.21 -3.50 0.96
C ALA A 66 -7.88 -4.01 -0.33
N LEU A 67 -9.19 -4.23 -0.29
CA LEU A 67 -9.97 -4.72 -1.43
C LEU A 67 -9.91 -3.76 -2.61
N SER A 68 -10.07 -2.46 -2.35
CA SER A 68 -10.00 -1.39 -3.35
C SER A 68 -9.58 -0.06 -2.70
N ASN A 69 -9.38 0.98 -3.51
CA ASN A 69 -9.09 2.32 -3.03
C ASN A 69 -10.33 3.07 -2.47
N SER A 70 -11.50 2.47 -2.56
CA SER A 70 -12.77 3.02 -2.03
C SER A 70 -13.12 2.54 -0.63
N VAL A 71 -12.28 1.66 -0.02
CA VAL A 71 -12.48 1.24 1.37
C VAL A 71 -12.30 2.42 2.33
N ASN A 72 -12.95 2.34 3.49
CA ASN A 72 -12.68 3.28 4.58
C ASN A 72 -11.39 2.86 5.30
N GLY A 73 -10.34 3.67 5.18
CA GLY A 73 -9.02 3.35 5.73
C GLY A 73 -9.02 3.15 7.24
N THR A 74 -9.77 3.99 7.98
CA THR A 74 -9.90 3.87 9.45
C THR A 74 -10.55 2.55 9.86
N LEU A 75 -11.64 2.15 9.17
CA LEU A 75 -12.31 0.87 9.46
C LEU A 75 -11.44 -0.32 9.06
N ALA A 76 -10.73 -0.23 7.94
CA ALA A 76 -9.78 -1.25 7.51
C ALA A 76 -8.69 -1.46 8.56
N TYR A 77 -8.03 -0.39 8.98
CA TYR A 77 -6.97 -0.43 9.99
C TYR A 77 -7.45 -0.99 11.34
N ARG A 78 -8.57 -0.45 11.85
CA ARG A 78 -9.16 -0.96 13.10
C ARG A 78 -9.58 -2.42 13.01
N GLY A 79 -10.09 -2.84 11.85
CA GLY A 79 -10.45 -4.23 11.59
C GLY A 79 -9.23 -5.16 11.64
N VAL A 80 -8.11 -4.75 11.05
CA VAL A 80 -6.84 -5.48 11.12
C VAL A 80 -6.37 -5.59 12.56
N MET A 81 -6.24 -4.46 13.28
CA MET A 81 -5.73 -4.47 14.66
C MET A 81 -6.61 -5.29 15.59
N ARG A 82 -7.93 -5.22 15.45
CA ARG A 82 -8.86 -6.08 16.21
C ARG A 82 -8.61 -7.56 15.91
N LYS A 83 -8.43 -7.92 14.62
CA LYS A 83 -8.23 -9.30 14.21
C LYS A 83 -6.93 -9.88 14.78
N LEU A 84 -5.87 -9.10 14.78
CA LEU A 84 -4.58 -9.51 15.35
C LEU A 84 -4.66 -9.75 16.87
N GLY A 85 -5.51 -9.00 17.58
CA GLY A 85 -5.71 -9.13 19.03
C GLY A 85 -6.76 -10.18 19.45
N GLU A 86 -7.37 -10.92 18.51
CA GLU A 86 -8.26 -12.04 18.86
C GLU A 86 -7.47 -13.16 19.57
N ALA A 87 -8.04 -13.76 20.63
CA ALA A 87 -7.34 -14.67 21.53
C ALA A 87 -6.76 -15.92 20.85
N ASP A 88 -7.36 -16.36 19.74
CA ASP A 88 -6.90 -17.49 18.93
C ASP A 88 -5.75 -17.10 17.96
N ILE A 89 -5.55 -15.80 17.74
CA ILE A 89 -4.50 -15.26 16.86
C ILE A 89 -3.35 -14.69 17.69
N ASP A 90 -3.63 -13.75 18.60
CA ASP A 90 -2.70 -13.16 19.58
C ASP A 90 -1.36 -12.76 18.94
N ILE A 91 -1.43 -11.87 17.95
CA ILE A 91 -0.27 -11.36 17.20
C ILE A 91 0.03 -9.95 17.64
N THR A 92 1.29 -9.69 17.98
CA THR A 92 1.80 -8.35 18.29
C THR A 92 2.95 -8.02 17.34
N PRO A 93 2.67 -7.32 16.21
CA PRO A 93 3.71 -6.99 15.24
C PRO A 93 4.83 -6.13 15.86
N SER A 94 6.09 -6.45 15.51
CA SER A 94 7.26 -5.69 15.98
C SER A 94 7.25 -4.23 15.48
N GLU A 95 6.69 -4.01 14.31
CA GLU A 95 6.52 -2.68 13.70
C GLU A 95 5.34 -2.67 12.72
N GLN A 96 4.89 -1.46 12.37
CA GLN A 96 3.83 -1.27 11.39
C GLN A 96 4.33 -0.39 10.24
N ILE A 97 4.10 -0.86 9.03
CA ILE A 97 4.52 -0.20 7.78
C ILE A 97 3.27 0.10 6.95
N LEU A 98 3.17 1.34 6.46
CA LEU A 98 2.09 1.77 5.60
C LEU A 98 2.58 1.93 4.16
N TYR A 99 1.93 1.23 3.23
CA TYR A 99 2.23 1.25 1.81
C TYR A 99 1.04 1.83 1.04
N LEU A 100 1.27 2.94 0.35
CA LEU A 100 0.25 3.67 -0.41
C LEU A 100 0.64 3.74 -1.88
N PHE A 101 -0.15 3.12 -2.74
CA PHE A 101 0.05 3.14 -4.19
C PHE A 101 -1.06 3.91 -4.89
N SER A 102 -0.69 4.86 -5.77
CA SER A 102 -1.63 5.52 -6.68
C SER A 102 -2.87 6.09 -5.95
N GLY A 103 -4.07 5.60 -6.27
CA GLY A 103 -5.33 5.95 -5.63
C GLY A 103 -5.48 5.54 -4.16
N GLY A 104 -4.57 4.75 -3.63
CA GLY A 104 -4.50 4.37 -2.21
C GLY A 104 -4.27 5.54 -1.26
N TYR A 105 -4.04 6.73 -1.78
CA TYR A 105 -3.89 7.96 -0.99
C TYR A 105 -5.10 8.26 -0.10
N ARG A 106 -6.34 7.98 -0.56
CA ARG A 106 -7.57 8.27 0.20
C ARG A 106 -7.63 7.46 1.49
N PRO A 107 -7.71 6.11 1.44
CA PRO A 107 -7.71 5.32 2.66
C PRO A 107 -6.42 5.50 3.47
N GLY A 108 -5.29 5.81 2.83
CA GLY A 108 -4.06 6.14 3.51
C GLY A 108 -4.15 7.39 4.39
N MET A 109 -4.79 8.46 3.89
CA MET A 109 -5.06 9.67 4.69
C MET A 109 -5.97 9.37 5.88
N ASP A 110 -7.03 8.55 5.70
CA ASP A 110 -7.92 8.15 6.80
C ASP A 110 -7.17 7.43 7.91
N VAL A 111 -6.28 6.50 7.54
CA VAL A 111 -5.45 5.77 8.50
C VAL A 111 -4.50 6.72 9.23
N LEU A 112 -3.75 7.53 8.50
CA LEU A 112 -2.78 8.46 9.09
C LEU A 112 -3.43 9.49 10.01
N ASN A 113 -4.65 9.95 9.68
CA ASN A 113 -5.41 10.88 10.51
C ASN A 113 -6.00 10.22 11.76
N SER A 114 -6.31 8.92 11.70
CA SER A 114 -6.95 8.18 12.80
C SER A 114 -5.98 7.41 13.70
N SER A 115 -4.77 7.15 13.21
CA SER A 115 -3.69 6.54 13.98
C SER A 115 -2.87 7.63 14.67
N GLY A 116 -2.49 7.42 15.91
CA GLY A 116 -1.67 8.39 16.63
C GLY A 116 -0.30 8.65 15.98
N PRO A 117 0.38 9.75 16.32
CA PRO A 117 1.73 10.02 15.87
C PRO A 117 2.67 8.87 16.29
N GLY A 118 3.49 8.42 15.37
CA GLY A 118 4.44 7.34 15.65
C GLY A 118 3.93 5.92 15.43
N THR A 119 2.65 5.73 15.08
CA THR A 119 2.07 4.40 14.80
C THR A 119 2.86 3.63 13.74
N PHE A 120 3.27 4.30 12.67
CA PHE A 120 4.05 3.67 11.60
C PHE A 120 5.53 3.96 11.73
N SER A 121 6.34 2.92 11.67
CA SER A 121 7.82 3.02 11.60
C SER A 121 8.26 3.47 10.22
N LYS A 122 7.50 3.10 9.17
CA LYS A 122 7.79 3.41 7.78
C LYS A 122 6.52 3.72 7.00
N ILE A 123 6.58 4.70 6.09
CA ILE A 123 5.50 5.10 5.19
C ILE A 123 6.07 5.12 3.77
N LEU A 124 5.58 4.23 2.90
CA LEU A 124 5.97 4.18 1.50
C LEU A 124 4.89 4.87 0.65
N LEU A 125 5.28 5.94 -0.02
CA LEU A 125 4.49 6.60 -1.04
C LEU A 125 4.94 6.08 -2.40
N VAL A 126 4.03 5.46 -3.14
CA VAL A 126 4.35 4.81 -4.41
C VAL A 126 3.46 5.37 -5.49
N ASP A 127 4.02 6.29 -6.25
CA ASP A 127 3.38 6.99 -7.38
C ASP A 127 1.94 7.45 -7.08
N ILE A 128 1.74 7.99 -5.88
CA ILE A 128 0.42 8.41 -5.40
C ILE A 128 -0.13 9.61 -6.16
N TRP A 129 -1.46 9.64 -6.32
CA TRP A 129 -2.11 10.73 -7.01
C TRP A 129 -2.36 11.93 -6.07
N MET A 130 -1.80 13.09 -6.43
CA MET A 130 -1.89 14.34 -5.67
C MET A 130 -2.50 15.49 -6.48
N GLY A 131 -3.39 15.18 -7.45
CA GLY A 131 -3.94 16.20 -8.34
C GLY A 131 -4.90 17.22 -7.70
N ALA A 132 -5.50 16.89 -6.54
CA ALA A 132 -6.30 17.85 -5.79
C ALA A 132 -5.42 18.61 -4.79
N LYS A 133 -5.56 19.95 -4.76
CA LYS A 133 -4.74 20.82 -3.89
C LYS A 133 -4.75 20.39 -2.42
N SER A 134 -5.91 20.01 -1.88
CA SER A 134 -6.03 19.56 -0.49
C SER A 134 -5.22 18.28 -0.21
N VAL A 135 -5.12 17.39 -1.19
CA VAL A 135 -4.30 16.17 -1.12
C VAL A 135 -2.83 16.53 -1.22
N ALA A 136 -2.47 17.41 -2.14
CA ALA A 136 -1.11 17.89 -2.32
C ALA A 136 -0.57 18.55 -1.04
N ASP A 137 -1.32 19.49 -0.48
CA ASP A 137 -0.96 20.18 0.77
C ASP A 137 -0.83 19.21 1.95
N TYR A 138 -1.70 18.20 2.03
CA TYR A 138 -1.62 17.16 3.05
C TYR A 138 -0.29 16.38 2.97
N TYR A 139 0.08 15.89 1.78
CA TYR A 139 1.30 15.09 1.62
C TYR A 139 2.58 15.92 1.70
N ARG A 140 2.56 17.20 1.33
CA ARG A 140 3.67 18.14 1.60
C ARG A 140 3.91 18.23 3.12
N LYS A 141 2.85 18.51 3.89
CA LYS A 141 2.93 18.57 5.36
C LYS A 141 3.37 17.25 5.97
N LEU A 142 2.87 16.13 5.46
CA LEU A 142 3.29 14.79 5.92
C LEU A 142 4.79 14.57 5.70
N ALA A 143 5.32 14.95 4.53
CA ALA A 143 6.75 14.88 4.23
C ALA A 143 7.59 15.77 5.15
N ASP A 144 7.10 16.98 5.47
CA ASP A 144 7.80 17.88 6.40
C ASP A 144 7.93 17.29 7.80
N THR A 145 6.89 16.60 8.27
CA THR A 145 6.84 16.08 9.65
C THR A 145 7.39 14.68 9.81
N ASN A 146 7.45 13.88 8.71
CA ASN A 146 7.81 12.47 8.75
C ASN A 146 8.93 12.07 7.78
N ALA A 147 9.72 13.00 7.27
CA ALA A 147 10.77 12.71 6.29
C ALA A 147 11.67 11.54 6.69
N GLY A 148 11.98 11.39 7.98
CA GLY A 148 12.78 10.29 8.51
C GLY A 148 12.17 8.89 8.37
N LYS A 149 10.86 8.79 8.18
CA LYS A 149 10.10 7.53 8.08
C LYS A 149 9.51 7.28 6.70
N MET A 150 9.64 8.22 5.79
CA MET A 150 9.03 8.14 4.47
C MET A 150 10.03 7.75 3.39
N THR A 151 9.54 6.96 2.42
CA THR A 151 10.17 6.79 1.11
C THR A 151 9.19 7.17 0.02
N TYR A 152 9.67 7.63 -1.11
CA TYR A 152 8.84 8.03 -2.24
C TYR A 152 9.39 7.48 -3.55
N THR A 153 8.65 6.56 -4.16
CA THR A 153 8.93 6.03 -5.50
C THR A 153 7.92 6.63 -6.46
N TYR A 154 8.38 7.31 -7.51
CA TYR A 154 7.50 8.11 -8.37
C TYR A 154 7.91 8.08 -9.84
N THR A 155 6.97 8.46 -10.72
CA THR A 155 7.20 8.62 -12.14
C THR A 155 7.01 10.07 -12.59
N SER A 156 7.45 10.38 -13.80
CA SER A 156 7.15 11.66 -14.45
C SER A 156 5.77 11.69 -15.10
N PHE A 157 5.00 10.58 -15.02
CA PHE A 157 3.73 10.43 -15.72
C PHE A 157 2.52 10.86 -14.92
N GLY A 158 1.64 11.51 -15.60
CA GLY A 158 0.20 11.53 -15.56
C GLY A 158 -0.46 12.29 -14.46
N ALA A 159 -1.09 11.63 -13.55
CA ALA A 159 -2.05 12.19 -12.61
C ALA A 159 -1.45 12.86 -11.37
N ASN A 160 -0.14 12.89 -11.25
CA ASN A 160 0.56 13.54 -10.15
C ASN A 160 0.72 15.03 -10.40
N ASP A 161 0.54 15.83 -9.37
CA ASP A 161 0.93 17.24 -9.37
C ASP A 161 2.47 17.34 -9.39
N PRO A 162 3.11 17.81 -10.50
CA PRO A 162 4.55 17.86 -10.61
C PRO A 162 5.22 18.69 -9.53
N GLU A 163 4.60 19.80 -9.13
CA GLU A 163 5.12 20.70 -8.11
C GLU A 163 5.20 20.01 -6.74
N THR A 164 4.14 19.32 -6.36
CA THR A 164 4.12 18.56 -5.09
C THR A 164 5.02 17.34 -5.15
N ARG A 165 5.06 16.63 -6.27
CA ARG A 165 5.98 15.52 -6.50
C ARG A 165 7.43 15.95 -6.25
N ASP A 166 7.86 17.02 -6.91
CA ASP A 166 9.22 17.53 -6.83
C ASP A 166 9.52 18.07 -5.42
N TYR A 167 8.55 18.72 -4.79
CA TYR A 167 8.66 19.15 -3.40
C TYR A 167 8.92 17.98 -2.46
N ILE A 168 8.13 16.92 -2.53
CA ILE A 168 8.30 15.74 -1.67
C ILE A 168 9.64 15.06 -1.95
N ALA A 169 9.98 14.84 -3.22
CA ALA A 169 11.23 14.21 -3.60
C ALA A 169 12.45 14.98 -3.06
N ASN A 170 12.47 16.29 -3.20
CA ASN A 170 13.52 17.16 -2.66
C ASN A 170 13.57 17.13 -1.13
N ARG A 171 12.40 17.13 -0.48
CA ARG A 171 12.31 17.10 1.00
C ARG A 171 12.83 15.81 1.59
N LEU A 172 12.57 14.66 0.94
CA LEU A 172 13.06 13.35 1.36
C LEU A 172 14.54 13.12 0.98
N GLY A 173 14.99 13.72 -0.09
CA GLY A 173 16.34 13.57 -0.62
C GLY A 173 16.57 12.28 -1.41
N PRO A 174 17.74 12.12 -2.06
CA PRO A 174 18.02 11.05 -3.01
C PRO A 174 18.10 9.65 -2.39
N THR A 175 18.30 9.54 -1.10
CA THR A 175 18.33 8.26 -0.39
C THR A 175 16.94 7.70 -0.07
N ARG A 176 15.91 8.53 -0.16
CA ARG A 176 14.53 8.17 0.20
C ARG A 176 13.53 8.47 -0.91
N SER A 177 13.98 9.01 -2.03
CA SER A 177 13.15 9.24 -3.20
C SER A 177 13.78 8.60 -4.44
N THR A 178 12.97 7.80 -5.15
CA THR A 178 13.40 7.07 -6.35
C THR A 178 12.52 7.48 -7.52
N HIS A 179 13.14 8.09 -8.53
CA HIS A 179 12.49 8.37 -9.80
C HIS A 179 12.55 7.14 -10.70
N VAL A 180 11.41 6.69 -11.19
CA VAL A 180 11.31 5.58 -12.14
C VAL A 180 11.06 6.16 -13.53
N GLU A 181 12.11 6.11 -14.36
CA GLU A 181 12.02 6.57 -15.75
C GLU A 181 11.14 5.63 -16.60
N ALA A 182 10.39 6.23 -17.52
CA ALA A 182 9.65 5.47 -18.50
C ALA A 182 10.60 4.83 -19.51
N HIS A 183 10.51 3.53 -19.68
CA HIS A 183 11.01 2.91 -20.92
C HIS A 183 10.05 3.25 -22.05
N VAL A 184 10.52 4.09 -22.98
CA VAL A 184 9.74 4.54 -24.13
C VAL A 184 9.90 3.52 -25.26
N ASP A 185 9.02 2.52 -25.28
CA ASP A 185 8.75 1.77 -26.50
C ASP A 185 7.36 2.18 -27.03
N GLY A 186 7.35 3.15 -27.88
CA GLY A 186 6.41 3.37 -28.98
C GLY A 186 5.02 3.94 -28.71
N LYS A 187 4.36 3.74 -27.56
CA LYS A 187 3.02 4.26 -27.28
C LYS A 187 2.94 4.91 -25.89
N LYS A 188 2.94 6.23 -25.84
CA LYS A 188 3.03 7.04 -24.60
C LYS A 188 2.04 6.66 -23.49
N LYS A 189 0.82 6.23 -23.80
CA LYS A 189 -0.20 5.93 -22.78
C LYS A 189 -0.01 4.55 -22.14
N GLU A 190 0.34 3.52 -22.95
CA GLU A 190 0.60 2.16 -22.46
C GLU A 190 1.93 2.12 -21.69
N ALA A 191 2.95 2.86 -22.16
CA ALA A 191 4.21 3.02 -21.45
C ALA A 191 4.01 3.68 -20.08
N GLY A 192 3.10 4.66 -19.98
CA GLY A 192 2.77 5.35 -18.72
C GLY A 192 2.20 4.40 -17.66
N MET A 193 1.21 3.58 -18.02
CA MET A 193 0.60 2.61 -17.08
C MET A 193 1.60 1.52 -16.68
N ALA A 194 2.37 0.98 -17.61
CA ALA A 194 3.40 -0.01 -17.30
C ALA A 194 4.46 0.55 -16.35
N THR A 195 4.89 1.79 -16.57
CA THR A 195 5.84 2.46 -15.69
C THR A 195 5.23 2.74 -14.31
N HIS A 196 3.97 3.18 -14.27
CA HIS A 196 3.21 3.37 -13.04
C HIS A 196 3.14 2.08 -12.22
N MET A 197 2.84 0.95 -12.84
CA MET A 197 2.82 -0.36 -12.17
C MET A 197 4.21 -0.83 -11.74
N ARG A 198 5.26 -0.51 -12.51
CA ARG A 198 6.65 -0.86 -12.19
C ARG A 198 7.17 -0.19 -10.93
N THR A 199 6.60 0.95 -10.52
CA THR A 199 6.97 1.59 -9.25
C THR A 199 6.77 0.68 -8.05
N ASN A 200 5.77 -0.21 -8.08
CA ASN A 200 5.56 -1.20 -7.02
C ASN A 200 6.76 -2.16 -6.90
N THR A 201 7.30 -2.65 -8.02
CA THR A 201 8.46 -3.54 -8.01
C THR A 201 9.68 -2.86 -7.38
N MET A 202 9.89 -1.57 -7.71
CA MET A 202 11.00 -0.80 -7.14
C MET A 202 10.79 -0.52 -5.65
N ALA A 203 9.58 -0.10 -5.26
CA ALA A 203 9.28 0.25 -3.87
C ALA A 203 9.31 -0.97 -2.91
N ILE A 204 8.99 -2.18 -3.39
CA ILE A 204 9.08 -3.41 -2.61
C ILE A 204 10.53 -3.75 -2.24
N MET A 205 11.50 -3.33 -3.03
CA MET A 205 12.92 -3.52 -2.71
C MET A 205 13.37 -2.69 -1.49
N ASP A 206 12.58 -1.69 -1.10
CA ASP A 206 12.82 -0.86 0.08
C ASP A 206 12.24 -1.48 1.37
N LEU A 207 11.53 -2.60 1.28
CA LEU A 207 10.98 -3.38 2.39
C LEU A 207 11.95 -4.48 2.82
#